data_560e642d2a426f110d240f20482f35b7
#
_entry.id   560e642d2a426f110d240f20482f35b7
#
_cell.length_a   1.000
_cell.length_b   1.000
_cell.length_c   1.000
_cell.angle_alpha   90.00
_cell.angle_beta   90.00
_cell.angle_gamma   90.00
#
_symmetry.space_group_name_H-M   'P 1'
#
loop_
_entity.id
_entity.type
_entity.pdbx_description
1 polymer ?
#
loop_
_entity_poly.entity_id
_entity_poly.type
_entity_poly.pdbx_seq_one_letter_code
_entity_poly.pdbx_strand_id
1 'polypeptide(L)'
;ADLNGEQLESARRFGISRPIKNRKEARRKTRHLKKVRSCQLYLVDPLTHSVPYLTKGARSLLEDLGEGFQYILRREGYRPHRIIVTSLLRTEADVTSLRRVNGNAARNSSHLYATTFDLSYTRFNRLSTEGKPVSNAEMARILAILIDEFRSRGDCVVIFEQNQHCFHITVRR
;
A
#
# COMPACT_ATOMS: atom_id res chain seq x y z
N ALA A 1 -12.96 -9.63 4.88
CA ALA A 1 -11.51 -9.44 4.70
C ALA A 1 -10.89 -10.71 4.15
N ASP A 2 -9.94 -10.58 3.25
CA ASP A 2 -9.25 -11.73 2.66
C ASP A 2 -8.21 -12.29 3.64
N LEU A 3 -7.95 -13.58 3.55
CA LEU A 3 -7.06 -14.26 4.48
C LEU A 3 -5.58 -14.06 4.10
N ASN A 4 -4.67 -14.21 5.06
CA ASN A 4 -3.23 -14.13 4.83
C ASN A 4 -2.74 -15.11 3.73
N GLY A 5 -3.36 -16.28 3.63
CA GLY A 5 -3.06 -17.25 2.57
C GLY A 5 -3.33 -16.71 1.17
N GLU A 6 -4.44 -16.01 0.99
CA GLU A 6 -4.81 -15.39 -0.29
C GLU A 6 -3.87 -14.23 -0.64
N GLN A 7 -3.43 -13.47 0.35
CA GLN A 7 -2.42 -12.42 0.19
C GLN A 7 -1.11 -13.02 -0.33
N LEU A 8 -0.63 -14.08 0.31
CA LEU A 8 0.64 -14.70 -0.03
C LEU A 8 0.59 -15.41 -1.40
N GLU A 9 -0.52 -16.08 -1.71
CA GLU A 9 -0.74 -16.70 -3.02
C GLU A 9 -0.70 -15.66 -4.13
N SER A 10 -1.45 -14.57 -3.99
CA SER A 10 -1.46 -13.47 -4.96
C SER A 10 -0.09 -12.83 -5.11
N ALA A 11 0.61 -12.59 -4.00
CA ALA A 11 1.95 -12.02 -4.01
C ALA A 11 2.95 -12.89 -4.78
N ARG A 12 2.93 -14.18 -4.56
CA ARG A 12 3.80 -15.14 -5.27
C ARG A 12 3.47 -15.24 -6.75
N ARG A 13 2.20 -15.18 -7.10
CA ARG A 13 1.75 -15.29 -8.49
C ARG A 13 2.10 -14.06 -9.33
N PHE A 14 1.94 -12.87 -8.79
CA PHE A 14 2.07 -11.61 -9.53
C PHE A 14 3.35 -10.85 -9.22
N GLY A 15 4.09 -11.25 -8.21
CA GLY A 15 5.28 -10.57 -7.73
C GLY A 15 6.59 -11.09 -8.31
N ILE A 16 7.68 -10.66 -7.69
CA ILE A 16 9.02 -11.15 -8.00
C ILE A 16 9.15 -12.62 -7.57
N SER A 17 9.93 -13.40 -8.32
CA SER A 17 10.06 -14.84 -8.10
C SER A 17 10.79 -15.22 -6.82
N ARG A 18 11.73 -14.38 -6.39
CA ARG A 18 12.53 -14.59 -5.17
C ARG A 18 12.57 -13.32 -4.32
N PRO A 19 12.32 -13.42 -3.02
CA PRO A 19 12.52 -12.30 -2.10
C PRO A 19 13.95 -11.77 -2.16
N ILE A 20 14.08 -10.48 -1.96
CA ILE A 20 15.36 -9.77 -1.90
C ILE A 20 15.90 -9.88 -0.47
N LYS A 21 17.16 -10.30 -0.30
CA LYS A 21 17.73 -10.59 1.02
C LYS A 21 17.89 -9.35 1.89
N ASN A 22 18.43 -8.28 1.32
CA ASN A 22 18.75 -7.05 2.06
C ASN A 22 18.80 -5.84 1.15
N ARG A 23 18.97 -4.66 1.72
CA ARG A 23 19.00 -3.39 0.98
C ARG A 23 20.17 -3.27 -0.01
N LYS A 24 21.29 -3.93 0.26
CA LYS A 24 22.43 -3.97 -0.68
C LYS A 24 22.03 -4.73 -1.95
N GLU A 25 21.40 -5.88 -1.79
CA GLU A 25 20.86 -6.66 -2.91
C GLU A 25 19.74 -5.91 -3.64
N ALA A 26 18.89 -5.20 -2.91
CA ALA A 26 17.81 -4.40 -3.50
C ALA A 26 18.33 -3.38 -4.52
N ARG A 27 19.47 -2.74 -4.28
CA ARG A 27 20.07 -1.78 -5.21
C ARG A 27 20.37 -2.39 -6.59
N ARG A 28 20.59 -3.70 -6.66
CA ARG A 28 20.91 -4.42 -7.90
C ARG A 28 19.71 -5.10 -8.53
N LYS A 29 18.76 -5.57 -7.71
CA LYS A 29 17.65 -6.41 -8.16
C LYS A 29 16.32 -5.66 -8.37
N THR A 30 16.29 -4.36 -8.14
CA THR A 30 15.09 -3.54 -8.36
C THR A 30 14.99 -2.96 -9.77
N ARG A 31 15.88 -3.35 -10.67
CA ARG A 31 15.91 -2.81 -12.05
C ARG A 31 14.59 -3.00 -12.81
N HIS A 32 13.89 -4.10 -12.58
CA HIS A 32 12.61 -4.40 -13.22
C HIS A 32 11.41 -3.94 -12.39
N LEU A 33 11.66 -3.34 -11.25
CA LEU A 33 10.63 -2.77 -10.38
C LEU A 33 10.48 -1.28 -10.64
N LYS A 34 9.36 -0.75 -10.19
CA LYS A 34 9.06 0.68 -10.28
C LYS A 34 9.33 1.35 -8.95
N LYS A 35 10.10 2.43 -8.97
CA LYS A 35 10.31 3.26 -7.78
C LYS A 35 9.05 4.05 -7.47
N VAL A 36 8.62 3.99 -6.21
CA VAL A 36 7.44 4.69 -5.70
C VAL A 36 7.90 5.89 -4.90
N ARG A 37 7.54 7.09 -5.38
CA ARG A 37 7.86 8.38 -4.73
C ARG A 37 6.58 9.15 -4.51
N SER A 38 6.55 9.98 -3.47
CA SER A 38 5.45 10.91 -3.27
C SER A 38 5.19 11.73 -4.54
N CYS A 39 3.93 11.89 -4.88
CA CYS A 39 3.46 12.59 -6.07
C CYS A 39 2.12 13.28 -5.77
N GLN A 40 1.46 13.81 -6.79
CA GLN A 40 0.15 14.46 -6.62
C GLN A 40 -0.93 13.51 -6.07
N LEU A 41 -0.78 12.20 -6.27
CA LEU A 41 -1.80 11.20 -5.94
C LEU A 41 -1.63 10.59 -4.55
N TYR A 42 -0.40 10.49 -4.06
CA TYR A 42 -0.11 9.88 -2.77
C TYR A 42 1.16 10.43 -2.13
N LEU A 43 1.18 10.43 -0.82
CA LEU A 43 2.36 10.71 0.00
C LEU A 43 2.94 9.37 0.47
N VAL A 44 4.25 9.20 0.35
CA VAL A 44 4.97 8.05 0.91
C VAL A 44 5.62 8.47 2.22
N ASP A 45 5.20 7.85 3.33
CA ASP A 45 5.83 8.06 4.64
C ASP A 45 7.30 7.64 4.62
N PRO A 46 8.12 8.14 5.56
CA PRO A 46 9.46 7.58 5.76
C PRO A 46 9.39 6.08 5.98
N LEU A 47 10.10 5.31 5.16
CA LEU A 47 10.08 3.85 5.17
C LEU A 47 11.15 3.31 6.10
N THR A 48 10.75 2.68 7.22
CA THR A 48 11.67 2.12 8.24
C THR A 48 11.94 0.64 8.03
N HIS A 49 10.95 -0.12 7.58
CA HIS A 49 11.02 -1.58 7.37
C HIS A 49 10.59 -1.98 5.96
N SER A 50 10.78 -1.09 4.99
CA SER A 50 10.56 -1.37 3.57
C SER A 50 11.39 -0.45 2.70
N VAL A 51 11.45 -0.76 1.40
CA VAL A 51 12.13 0.04 0.37
C VAL A 51 11.13 0.47 -0.70
N PRO A 52 11.35 1.62 -1.38
CA PRO A 52 10.33 2.28 -2.19
C PRO A 52 10.15 1.66 -3.59
N TYR A 53 9.81 0.38 -3.66
CA TYR A 53 9.64 -0.30 -4.92
C TYR A 53 8.38 -1.17 -4.95
N LEU A 54 7.75 -1.22 -6.12
CA LEU A 54 6.63 -2.10 -6.45
C LEU A 54 6.79 -2.64 -7.87
N THR A 55 6.08 -3.73 -8.18
CA THR A 55 5.88 -4.14 -9.56
C THR A 55 5.09 -3.06 -10.31
N LYS A 56 5.15 -3.09 -11.64
CA LYS A 56 4.36 -2.19 -12.49
C LYS A 56 2.86 -2.27 -12.19
N GLY A 57 2.34 -3.49 -12.02
CA GLY A 57 0.92 -3.72 -11.70
C GLY A 57 0.51 -3.16 -10.34
N ALA A 58 1.36 -3.33 -9.33
CA ALA A 58 1.09 -2.80 -7.99
C ALA A 58 1.12 -1.27 -7.98
N ARG A 59 2.10 -0.65 -8.62
CA ARG A 59 2.15 0.81 -8.74
C ARG A 59 0.94 1.35 -9.51
N SER A 60 0.52 0.66 -10.58
CA SER A 60 -0.67 1.03 -11.34
C SER A 60 -1.93 1.06 -10.47
N LEU A 61 -2.14 0.05 -9.63
CA LEU A 61 -3.28 0.04 -8.70
C LEU A 61 -3.19 1.17 -7.67
N LEU A 62 -2.01 1.42 -7.12
CA LEU A 62 -1.79 2.53 -6.19
C LEU A 62 -2.15 3.88 -6.83
N GLU A 63 -1.75 4.10 -8.07
CA GLU A 63 -2.12 5.30 -8.83
C GLU A 63 -3.64 5.39 -9.05
N ASP A 64 -4.29 4.29 -9.45
CA ASP A 64 -5.74 4.23 -9.64
C ASP A 64 -6.49 4.55 -8.33
N LEU A 65 -6.02 4.05 -7.20
CA LEU A 65 -6.60 4.35 -5.89
C LEU A 65 -6.44 5.84 -5.54
N GLY A 66 -5.26 6.41 -5.79
CA GLY A 66 -5.02 7.83 -5.55
C GLY A 66 -5.91 8.72 -6.42
N GLU A 67 -6.03 8.42 -7.70
CA GLU A 67 -6.91 9.14 -8.63
C GLU A 67 -8.37 9.04 -8.24
N GLY A 68 -8.85 7.83 -7.96
CA GLY A 68 -10.23 7.59 -7.57
C GLY A 68 -10.60 8.27 -6.26
N PHE A 69 -9.71 8.24 -5.28
CA PHE A 69 -9.90 8.90 -4.00
C PHE A 69 -10.05 10.43 -4.16
N GLN A 70 -9.14 11.06 -4.90
CA GLN A 70 -9.19 12.50 -5.16
C GLN A 70 -10.42 12.89 -6.00
N TYR A 71 -10.80 12.06 -6.95
CA TYR A 71 -12.02 12.27 -7.74
C TYR A 71 -13.26 12.31 -6.84
N ILE A 72 -13.40 11.37 -5.91
CA ILE A 72 -14.55 11.33 -5.01
C ILE A 72 -14.57 12.53 -4.07
N LEU A 73 -13.43 12.92 -3.50
CA LEU A 73 -13.35 14.10 -2.65
C LEU A 73 -13.79 15.36 -3.41
N ARG A 74 -13.33 15.52 -4.63
CA ARG A 74 -13.69 16.67 -5.48
C ARG A 74 -15.18 16.68 -5.83
N ARG A 75 -15.73 15.52 -6.22
CA ARG A 75 -17.16 15.36 -6.52
C ARG A 75 -18.05 15.75 -5.33
N GLU A 76 -17.64 15.37 -4.13
CA GLU A 76 -18.36 15.69 -2.89
C GLU A 76 -18.10 17.11 -2.37
N GLY A 77 -17.22 17.86 -3.02
CA GLY A 77 -16.84 19.21 -2.61
C GLY A 77 -15.96 19.28 -1.37
N TYR A 78 -15.33 18.17 -1.00
CA TYR A 78 -14.40 18.09 0.12
C TYR A 78 -13.03 18.68 -0.22
N ARG A 79 -12.30 19.15 0.80
CA ARG A 79 -10.91 19.58 0.66
C ARG A 79 -10.06 18.45 0.07
N PRO A 80 -9.16 18.78 -0.89
CA PRO A 80 -8.34 17.75 -1.53
C PRO A 80 -7.29 17.17 -0.57
N HIS A 81 -7.16 15.85 -0.58
CA HIS A 81 -6.18 15.13 0.21
C HIS A 81 -5.51 14.05 -0.64
N ARG A 82 -4.28 13.69 -0.25
CA ARG A 82 -3.60 12.49 -0.75
C ARG A 82 -3.75 11.35 0.25
N ILE A 83 -3.86 10.13 -0.27
CA ILE A 83 -3.68 8.92 0.53
C ILE A 83 -2.22 8.80 0.95
N ILE A 84 -1.95 8.10 2.06
CA ILE A 84 -0.60 7.94 2.63
C ILE A 84 -0.19 6.47 2.56
N VAL A 85 0.93 6.21 1.88
CA VAL A 85 1.57 4.89 1.78
C VAL A 85 2.51 4.74 2.96
N THR A 86 2.32 3.69 3.76
CA THR A 86 3.10 3.44 4.99
C THR A 86 4.11 2.32 4.86
N SER A 87 3.94 1.41 3.89
CA SER A 87 4.88 0.31 3.64
C SER A 87 4.81 -0.17 2.19
N LEU A 88 5.95 -0.58 1.67
CA LEU A 88 6.15 -1.06 0.30
C LEU A 88 6.91 -2.40 0.31
N LEU A 89 7.85 -2.60 -0.63
CA LEU A 89 8.66 -3.81 -0.71
C LEU A 89 9.49 -4.02 0.57
N ARG A 90 9.39 -5.19 1.17
CA ARG A 90 10.28 -5.60 2.27
C ARG A 90 11.34 -6.57 1.75
N THR A 91 12.57 -6.38 2.22
CA THR A 91 13.61 -7.39 2.09
C THR A 91 13.47 -8.43 3.21
N GLU A 92 14.13 -9.58 3.08
CA GLU A 92 14.15 -10.58 4.16
C GLU A 92 14.74 -9.99 5.46
N ALA A 93 15.76 -9.13 5.34
CA ALA A 93 16.33 -8.42 6.49
C ALA A 93 15.34 -7.46 7.14
N ASP A 94 14.50 -6.78 6.35
CA ASP A 94 13.43 -5.92 6.87
C ASP A 94 12.40 -6.73 7.67
N VAL A 95 12.01 -7.90 7.18
CA VAL A 95 11.08 -8.80 7.88
C VAL A 95 11.67 -9.28 9.20
N THR A 96 12.93 -9.68 9.18
CA THR A 96 13.65 -10.11 10.40
C THR A 96 13.74 -8.97 11.43
N SER A 97 14.10 -7.78 10.97
CA SER A 97 14.17 -6.58 11.84
C SER A 97 12.81 -6.22 12.43
N LEU A 98 11.74 -6.25 11.63
CA LEU A 98 10.39 -5.97 12.08
C LEU A 98 9.94 -6.99 13.14
N ARG A 99 10.28 -8.26 13.00
CA ARG A 99 9.93 -9.32 13.96
C ARG A 99 10.63 -9.17 15.29
N ARG A 100 11.79 -8.54 15.34
CA ARG A 100 12.49 -8.23 16.61
C ARG A 100 11.73 -7.22 17.46
N VAL A 101 11.07 -6.26 16.82
CA VAL A 101 10.29 -5.21 17.50
C VAL A 101 8.80 -5.56 17.60
N ASN A 102 8.32 -6.51 16.78
CA ASN A 102 6.95 -7.01 16.78
C ASN A 102 6.97 -8.52 16.55
N GLY A 103 6.94 -9.28 17.64
CA GLY A 103 6.97 -10.74 17.60
C GLY A 103 5.80 -11.40 16.87
N ASN A 104 4.71 -10.67 16.63
CA ASN A 104 3.54 -11.13 15.88
C ASN A 104 3.66 -10.91 14.36
N ALA A 105 4.70 -10.24 13.90
CA ALA A 105 4.91 -10.05 12.48
C ALA A 105 5.18 -11.38 11.78
N ALA A 106 4.53 -11.61 10.62
CA ALA A 106 4.62 -12.86 9.89
C ALA A 106 6.02 -13.07 9.26
N ARG A 107 6.53 -14.30 9.31
CA ARG A 107 7.77 -14.69 8.61
C ARG A 107 7.64 -14.59 7.10
N ASN A 108 6.48 -15.03 6.58
CA ASN A 108 6.16 -14.99 5.16
C ASN A 108 5.25 -13.80 4.89
N SER A 109 5.85 -12.62 4.77
CA SER A 109 5.12 -11.40 4.43
C SER A 109 4.88 -11.33 2.93
N SER A 110 3.66 -10.97 2.51
CA SER A 110 3.36 -10.65 1.11
C SER A 110 4.16 -9.46 0.59
N HIS A 111 4.62 -8.58 1.46
CA HIS A 111 5.52 -7.46 1.13
C HIS A 111 6.87 -7.91 0.53
N LEU A 112 7.27 -9.17 0.70
CA LEU A 112 8.52 -9.71 0.12
C LEU A 112 8.50 -9.76 -1.41
N TYR A 113 7.34 -9.71 -2.04
CA TYR A 113 7.16 -9.98 -3.47
C TYR A 113 6.91 -8.74 -4.32
N ALA A 114 6.98 -7.53 -3.75
CA ALA A 114 6.80 -6.24 -4.42
C ALA A 114 5.39 -5.98 -5.00
N THR A 115 4.39 -6.74 -4.55
CA THR A 115 2.98 -6.60 -4.98
C THR A 115 2.07 -6.09 -3.87
N THR A 116 2.62 -5.82 -2.69
CA THR A 116 1.86 -5.39 -1.51
C THR A 116 2.26 -4.00 -1.08
N PHE A 117 1.26 -3.19 -0.75
CA PHE A 117 1.46 -1.88 -0.13
C PHE A 117 0.40 -1.65 0.95
N ASP A 118 0.76 -0.86 1.96
CA ASP A 118 -0.11 -0.48 3.04
C ASP A 118 -0.52 0.98 2.89
N LEU A 119 -1.81 1.26 3.06
CA LEU A 119 -2.38 2.62 3.08
C LEU A 119 -2.97 2.92 4.45
N SER A 120 -2.60 4.06 5.03
CA SER A 120 -3.20 4.52 6.29
C SER A 120 -4.70 4.75 6.12
N TYR A 121 -5.51 4.38 7.14
CA TYR A 121 -6.90 4.79 7.22
C TYR A 121 -7.18 5.77 8.37
N THR A 122 -6.14 6.20 9.08
CA THR A 122 -6.25 7.19 10.17
C THR A 122 -5.65 8.54 9.81
N ARG A 123 -4.83 8.60 8.75
CA ARG A 123 -4.14 9.82 8.31
C ARG A 123 -4.28 10.01 6.82
N PHE A 124 -4.52 11.25 6.43
CA PHE A 124 -4.58 11.70 5.04
C PHE A 124 -3.86 13.03 4.92
N ASN A 125 -3.26 13.30 3.79
CA ASN A 125 -2.45 14.49 3.60
C ASN A 125 -3.25 15.57 2.86
N ARG A 126 -3.66 16.61 3.58
CA ARG A 126 -4.40 17.74 3.00
C ARG A 126 -3.50 18.55 2.04
N LEU A 127 -4.01 18.79 0.84
CA LEU A 127 -3.32 19.55 -0.19
C LEU A 127 -3.73 21.03 -0.22
N SER A 128 -4.95 21.36 0.22
CA SER A 128 -5.52 22.71 0.17
C SER A 128 -6.57 22.89 1.25
N THR A 129 -6.85 24.14 1.58
CA THR A 129 -7.97 24.53 2.48
C THR A 129 -9.24 24.85 1.71
N GLU A 130 -9.22 24.80 0.39
CA GLU A 130 -10.41 25.01 -0.45
C GLU A 130 -11.38 23.83 -0.31
N GLY A 131 -12.67 24.14 -0.24
CA GLY A 131 -13.72 23.14 -0.11
C GLY A 131 -14.15 22.88 1.33
N LYS A 132 -15.04 21.92 1.50
CA LYS A 132 -15.60 21.56 2.81
C LYS A 132 -14.61 20.77 3.64
N PRO A 133 -14.50 21.01 4.95
CA PRO A 133 -13.79 20.09 5.84
C PRO A 133 -14.33 18.68 5.74
N VAL A 134 -13.45 17.69 5.86
CA VAL A 134 -13.79 16.29 5.85
C VAL A 134 -12.99 15.56 6.94
N SER A 135 -13.66 14.71 7.72
CA SER A 135 -13.00 13.95 8.79
C SER A 135 -12.15 12.81 8.24
N ASN A 136 -11.15 12.40 9.02
CA ASN A 136 -10.37 11.20 8.70
C ASN A 136 -11.26 9.95 8.62
N ALA A 137 -12.26 9.84 9.50
CA ALA A 137 -13.22 8.72 9.48
C ALA A 137 -14.01 8.68 8.17
N GLU A 138 -14.48 9.81 7.66
CA GLU A 138 -15.19 9.87 6.38
C GLU A 138 -14.25 9.54 5.20
N MET A 139 -13.04 10.03 5.22
CA MET A 139 -12.04 9.69 4.19
C MET A 139 -11.67 8.21 4.22
N ALA A 140 -11.56 7.62 5.41
CA ALA A 140 -11.33 6.17 5.55
C ALA A 140 -12.49 5.36 4.94
N ARG A 141 -13.73 5.79 5.16
CA ARG A 141 -14.92 5.16 4.57
C ARG A 141 -14.89 5.24 3.04
N ILE A 142 -14.59 6.41 2.50
CA ILE A 142 -14.46 6.64 1.04
C ILE A 142 -13.39 5.71 0.45
N LEU A 143 -12.22 5.67 1.08
CA LEU A 143 -11.11 4.83 0.62
C LEU A 143 -11.46 3.33 0.71
N ALA A 144 -12.11 2.90 1.79
CA ALA A 144 -12.54 1.51 1.96
C ALA A 144 -13.50 1.07 0.86
N ILE A 145 -14.49 1.91 0.52
CA ILE A 145 -15.45 1.62 -0.55
C ILE A 145 -14.74 1.52 -1.91
N LEU A 146 -13.83 2.44 -2.19
CA LEU A 146 -13.06 2.43 -3.42
C LEU A 146 -12.18 1.18 -3.54
N ILE A 147 -11.50 0.80 -2.48
CA ILE A 147 -10.69 -0.43 -2.43
C ILE A 147 -11.57 -1.66 -2.69
N ASP A 148 -12.74 -1.71 -2.07
CA ASP A 148 -13.67 -2.82 -2.24
C ASP A 148 -14.19 -2.97 -3.69
N GLU A 149 -14.33 -1.87 -4.41
CA GLU A 149 -14.65 -1.90 -5.84
C GLU A 149 -13.56 -2.61 -6.65
N PHE A 150 -12.30 -2.30 -6.42
CA PHE A 150 -11.18 -2.97 -7.09
C PHE A 150 -11.05 -4.43 -6.68
N ARG A 151 -11.27 -4.72 -5.40
CA ARG A 151 -11.30 -6.09 -4.89
C ARG A 151 -12.41 -6.92 -5.56
N SER A 152 -13.59 -6.36 -5.70
CA SER A 152 -14.75 -7.01 -6.34
C SER A 152 -14.52 -7.31 -7.82
N ARG A 153 -13.69 -6.50 -8.49
CA ARG A 153 -13.26 -6.75 -9.88
C ARG A 153 -12.17 -7.83 -9.98
N GLY A 154 -11.61 -8.29 -8.88
CA GLY A 154 -10.51 -9.24 -8.85
C GLY A 154 -9.12 -8.61 -9.01
N ASP A 155 -8.97 -7.29 -8.87
CA ASP A 155 -7.70 -6.58 -9.03
C ASP A 155 -6.77 -6.68 -7.82
N CYS A 156 -7.32 -7.01 -6.66
CA CYS A 156 -6.56 -7.13 -5.41
C CYS A 156 -7.26 -7.96 -4.35
N VAL A 157 -6.51 -8.33 -3.34
CA VAL A 157 -7.01 -8.84 -2.05
C VAL A 157 -6.60 -7.88 -0.94
N VAL A 158 -7.41 -7.77 0.11
CA VAL A 158 -7.28 -6.73 1.13
C VAL A 158 -7.47 -7.30 2.54
N ILE A 159 -6.58 -6.90 3.45
CA ILE A 159 -6.76 -7.09 4.90
C ILE A 159 -6.86 -5.72 5.55
N PHE A 160 -7.82 -5.57 6.43
CA PHE A 160 -7.98 -4.41 7.29
C PHE A 160 -7.18 -4.66 8.59
N GLU A 161 -6.02 -3.99 8.70
CA GLU A 161 -5.12 -4.17 9.83
C GLU A 161 -5.47 -3.22 10.98
N GLN A 162 -6.09 -3.77 12.03
CA GLN A 162 -6.54 -2.98 13.17
C GLN A 162 -5.38 -2.43 14.01
N ASN A 163 -4.33 -3.23 14.22
CA ASN A 163 -3.20 -2.83 15.08
C ASN A 163 -2.25 -1.83 14.41
N GLN A 164 -2.16 -1.87 13.08
CA GLN A 164 -1.30 -0.97 12.32
C GLN A 164 -2.06 0.17 11.64
N HIS A 165 -3.39 0.20 11.77
CA HIS A 165 -4.28 1.23 11.21
C HIS A 165 -4.06 1.43 9.71
N CYS A 166 -3.96 0.34 8.96
CA CYS A 166 -3.78 0.39 7.51
C CYS A 166 -4.63 -0.65 6.77
N PHE A 167 -4.90 -0.35 5.50
CA PHE A 167 -5.34 -1.33 4.51
C PHE A 167 -4.11 -2.01 3.92
N HIS A 168 -4.01 -3.30 4.11
CA HIS A 168 -2.94 -4.15 3.56
C HIS A 168 -3.43 -4.73 2.23
N ILE A 169 -2.89 -4.23 1.13
CA ILE A 169 -3.39 -4.49 -0.22
C ILE A 169 -2.33 -5.25 -1.03
N THR A 170 -2.71 -6.42 -1.54
CA THR A 170 -1.87 -7.20 -2.47
C THR A 170 -2.56 -7.25 -3.83
N VAL A 171 -1.86 -6.82 -4.87
CA VAL A 171 -2.44 -6.73 -6.22
C VAL A 171 -2.50 -8.08 -6.92
N ARG A 172 -3.42 -8.18 -7.86
CA ARG A 172 -3.62 -9.33 -8.73
C ARG A 172 -3.55 -8.92 -10.21
N ARG A 173 -2.53 -8.12 -10.53
CA ARG A 173 -2.19 -7.67 -11.89
C ARG A 173 -0.67 -7.60 -12.09
#